data_8cbd0c0db675752e9986a8e7907576c6
#
_entry.id   8cbd0c0db675752e9986a8e7907576c6
#
_cell.length_a   1.000
_cell.length_b   1.000
_cell.length_c   1.000
_cell.angle_alpha   90.00
_cell.angle_beta   90.00
_cell.angle_gamma   90.00
#
_symmetry.space_group_name_H-M   'P 1'
#
loop_
_entity.id
_entity.type
_entity.pdbx_description
1 polymer ?
#
loop_
_entity_poly.entity_id
_entity_poly.type
_entity_poly.pdbx_seq_one_letter_code
_entity_poly.pdbx_strand_id
1 'polypeptide(L)'
;SEPALGYLTRALYERKGQDMRHGISGRKLGRKTGHRNALFRNMAAALIKHEQIVTTLPKAKELRPYGEKLITLAKRGGLSNRRLAMSRLGDDAQLVKLFDVLAARYASREGGYTRVLRAGVRAGDAVQMAVIELVDRDESARGQDSGPVRSESEYEDA
;
A
#
# COMPACT_ATOMS: atom_id res chain seq x y z
N SER A 1 -43.06 -11.50 22.46
CA SER A 1 -42.53 -10.88 21.22
C SER A 1 -41.75 -9.57 21.43
N GLU A 2 -41.78 -8.97 22.63
CA GLU A 2 -40.99 -7.74 22.89
C GLU A 2 -39.48 -7.91 23.13
N PRO A 3 -38.94 -9.10 23.55
CA PRO A 3 -37.50 -9.19 23.74
C PRO A 3 -36.66 -9.09 22.45
N ALA A 4 -37.22 -9.44 21.31
CA ALA A 4 -36.50 -9.42 20.05
C ALA A 4 -36.19 -8.00 19.52
N LEU A 5 -37.07 -7.05 19.78
CA LEU A 5 -36.90 -5.64 19.41
C LEU A 5 -35.80 -4.94 20.24
N GLY A 6 -35.67 -5.31 21.50
CA GLY A 6 -34.64 -4.77 22.38
C GLY A 6 -33.21 -5.18 21.97
N TYR A 7 -33.05 -6.40 21.52
CA TYR A 7 -31.74 -6.89 21.06
C TYR A 7 -31.33 -6.27 19.73
N LEU A 8 -32.29 -6.06 18.82
CA LEU A 8 -32.00 -5.41 17.53
C LEU A 8 -31.63 -3.94 17.70
N THR A 9 -32.30 -3.22 18.59
CA THR A 9 -31.96 -1.82 18.87
C THR A 9 -30.59 -1.67 19.55
N ARG A 10 -30.24 -2.60 20.45
CA ARG A 10 -28.94 -2.60 21.09
C ARG A 10 -27.81 -2.92 20.10
N ALA A 11 -27.99 -3.91 19.25
CA ALA A 11 -27.03 -4.28 18.23
C ALA A 11 -26.79 -3.15 17.18
N LEU A 12 -27.87 -2.43 16.83
CA LEU A 12 -27.80 -1.28 15.94
C LEU A 12 -27.12 -0.08 16.62
N TYR A 13 -27.34 0.11 17.92
CA TYR A 13 -26.68 1.17 18.67
C TYR A 13 -25.19 0.91 18.88
N GLU A 14 -24.83 -0.34 19.15
CA GLU A 14 -23.43 -0.75 19.26
C GLU A 14 -22.67 -0.60 17.92
N ARG A 15 -23.33 -0.89 16.79
CA ARG A 15 -22.76 -0.63 15.45
C ARG A 15 -22.55 0.86 15.17
N LYS A 16 -23.51 1.69 15.55
CA LYS A 16 -23.38 3.15 15.39
C LYS A 16 -22.23 3.73 16.21
N GLY A 17 -21.96 3.19 17.38
CA GLY A 17 -20.83 3.62 18.21
C GLY A 17 -19.47 3.28 17.61
N GLN A 18 -19.36 2.23 16.78
CA GLN A 18 -18.13 1.85 16.10
C GLN A 18 -17.89 2.63 14.82
N ASP A 19 -18.96 3.09 14.17
CA ASP A 19 -18.88 3.85 12.92
C ASP A 19 -18.66 5.36 13.12
N MET A 20 -18.78 5.84 14.36
CA MET A 20 -18.70 7.26 14.68
C MET A 20 -17.29 7.77 15.03
N ARG A 21 -16.26 7.24 14.39
CA ARG A 21 -14.92 7.83 14.45
C ARG A 21 -14.82 8.93 13.39
N HIS A 22 -15.41 10.09 13.66
CA HIS A 22 -15.40 11.23 12.77
C HIS A 22 -13.96 11.64 12.39
N GLY A 23 -13.70 11.77 11.10
CA GLY A 23 -12.42 12.25 10.56
C GLY A 23 -11.27 11.22 10.61
N ILE A 24 -11.50 9.99 11.03
CA ILE A 24 -10.49 8.94 11.02
C ILE A 24 -10.81 7.95 9.90
N SER A 25 -10.03 7.98 8.84
CA SER A 25 -10.05 6.97 7.79
C SER A 25 -8.85 6.03 7.94
N GLY A 26 -9.05 4.74 7.64
CA GLY A 26 -8.02 3.73 7.67
C GLY A 26 -7.71 3.17 9.05
N ARG A 27 -6.74 2.27 9.10
CA ARG A 27 -6.30 1.55 10.30
C ARG A 27 -5.13 2.26 10.96
N LYS A 28 -5.15 2.37 12.28
CA LYS A 28 -4.03 2.96 13.04
C LYS A 28 -2.79 2.06 13.06
N LEU A 29 -2.94 0.76 12.90
CA LEU A 29 -1.85 -0.24 12.90
C LEU A 29 -0.97 -0.19 14.16
N GLY A 30 -1.55 0.18 15.32
CA GLY A 30 -0.85 0.30 16.59
C GLY A 30 0.20 1.42 16.65
N ARG A 31 0.17 2.40 15.76
CA ARG A 31 1.19 3.46 15.63
C ARG A 31 0.59 4.85 15.77
N LYS A 32 1.39 5.80 16.25
CA LYS A 32 1.05 7.23 16.24
C LYS A 32 0.96 7.74 14.80
N THR A 33 0.15 8.77 14.56
CA THR A 33 -0.13 9.31 13.22
C THR A 33 1.14 9.64 12.42
N GLY A 34 2.10 10.35 13.01
CA GLY A 34 3.36 10.68 12.33
C GLY A 34 4.18 9.44 11.95
N HIS A 35 4.24 8.46 12.83
CA HIS A 35 4.93 7.20 12.58
C HIS A 35 4.24 6.37 11.50
N ARG A 36 2.90 6.36 11.48
CA ARG A 36 2.11 5.70 10.45
C ARG A 36 2.32 6.34 9.08
N ASN A 37 2.34 7.67 9.01
CA ASN A 37 2.59 8.38 7.76
C ASN A 37 3.99 8.09 7.21
N ALA A 38 5.02 8.05 8.07
CA ALA A 38 6.37 7.66 7.69
C ALA A 38 6.43 6.23 7.17
N LEU A 39 5.70 5.30 7.82
CA LEU A 39 5.61 3.91 7.37
C LEU A 39 5.03 3.82 5.95
N PHE A 40 3.89 4.45 5.69
CA PHE A 40 3.26 4.40 4.37
C PHE A 40 4.06 5.12 3.29
N ARG A 41 4.72 6.21 3.63
CA ARG A 41 5.65 6.89 2.73
C ARG A 41 6.77 5.95 2.28
N ASN A 42 7.42 5.27 3.22
CA ASN A 42 8.49 4.32 2.94
C ASN A 42 7.99 3.11 2.15
N MET A 43 6.84 2.57 2.51
CA MET A 43 6.24 1.44 1.82
C MET A 43 5.80 1.80 0.39
N ALA A 44 5.26 3.00 0.18
CA ALA A 44 4.88 3.47 -1.15
C ALA A 44 6.11 3.65 -2.05
N ALA A 45 7.18 4.22 -1.51
CA ALA A 45 8.45 4.33 -2.24
C ALA A 45 9.00 2.94 -2.62
N ALA A 46 8.98 1.99 -1.71
CA ALA A 46 9.40 0.62 -1.97
C ALA A 46 8.52 -0.07 -3.02
N LEU A 47 7.20 0.14 -2.97
CA LEU A 47 6.27 -0.41 -3.96
C LEU A 47 6.54 0.14 -5.36
N ILE A 48 6.78 1.42 -5.48
CA ILE A 48 7.09 2.05 -6.78
C ILE A 48 8.44 1.53 -7.30
N LYS A 49 9.43 1.43 -6.43
CA LYS A 49 10.78 0.98 -6.79
C LYS A 49 10.82 -0.47 -7.24
N HIS A 50 10.29 -1.37 -6.43
CA HIS A 50 10.36 -2.82 -6.65
C HIS A 50 9.13 -3.39 -7.37
N GLU A 51 8.06 -2.63 -7.46
CA GLU A 51 6.78 -2.98 -8.08
C GLU A 51 6.06 -4.18 -7.43
N GLN A 52 6.70 -4.84 -6.48
CA GLN A 52 6.13 -5.91 -5.67
C GLN A 52 6.83 -5.96 -4.32
N ILE A 53 6.06 -5.90 -3.24
CA ILE A 53 6.61 -6.04 -1.88
C ILE A 53 5.78 -7.03 -1.07
N VAL A 54 6.42 -7.65 -0.08
CA VAL A 54 5.78 -8.55 0.87
C VAL A 54 5.65 -7.84 2.21
N THR A 55 4.45 -7.83 2.77
CA THR A 55 4.17 -7.19 4.05
C THR A 55 3.03 -7.93 4.76
N THR A 56 2.62 -7.44 5.92
CA THR A 56 1.44 -8.00 6.59
C THR A 56 0.17 -7.63 5.83
N LEU A 57 -0.85 -8.48 5.91
CA LEU A 57 -2.10 -8.27 5.20
C LEU A 57 -2.79 -6.93 5.54
N PRO A 58 -2.89 -6.50 6.82
CA PRO A 58 -3.46 -5.20 7.15
C PRO A 58 -2.69 -4.03 6.53
N LYS A 59 -1.37 -4.07 6.55
CA LYS A 59 -0.53 -3.02 5.94
C LYS A 59 -0.72 -2.96 4.43
N ALA A 60 -0.78 -4.11 3.76
CA ALA A 60 -1.00 -4.18 2.33
C ALA A 60 -2.35 -3.58 1.93
N LYS A 61 -3.41 -3.89 2.68
CA LYS A 61 -4.75 -3.35 2.44
C LYS A 61 -4.82 -1.83 2.62
N GLU A 62 -4.09 -1.26 3.59
CA GLU A 62 -4.04 0.19 3.82
C GLU A 62 -3.11 0.90 2.82
N LEU A 63 -2.05 0.24 2.39
CA LEU A 63 -1.13 0.78 1.39
C LEU A 63 -1.79 0.93 0.01
N ARG A 64 -2.68 0.03 -0.35
CA ARG A 64 -3.35 0.01 -1.65
C ARG A 64 -3.98 1.35 -2.02
N PRO A 65 -4.89 1.94 -1.22
CA PRO A 65 -5.46 3.24 -1.56
C PRO A 65 -4.42 4.37 -1.57
N TYR A 66 -3.41 4.30 -0.71
CA TYR A 66 -2.34 5.28 -0.66
C TYR A 66 -1.52 5.28 -1.96
N GLY A 67 -1.08 4.12 -2.42
CA GLY A 67 -0.34 3.96 -3.67
C GLY A 67 -1.16 4.33 -4.90
N GLU A 68 -2.43 3.94 -4.93
CA GLU A 68 -3.32 4.26 -6.04
C GLU A 68 -3.59 5.76 -6.19
N LYS A 69 -3.70 6.50 -5.08
CA LYS A 69 -3.81 7.96 -5.10
C LYS A 69 -2.57 8.62 -5.70
N LEU A 70 -1.37 8.11 -5.39
CA LEU A 70 -0.13 8.60 -6.00
C LEU A 70 -0.12 8.39 -7.51
N ILE A 71 -0.53 7.24 -7.99
CA ILE A 71 -0.62 6.95 -9.43
C ILE A 71 -1.65 7.86 -10.10
N THR A 72 -2.78 8.11 -9.45
CA THR A 72 -3.80 9.04 -9.97
C THR A 72 -3.24 10.46 -10.10
N LEU A 73 -2.50 10.95 -9.11
CA LEU A 73 -1.83 12.25 -9.19
C LEU A 73 -0.84 12.33 -10.35
N ALA A 74 -0.07 11.26 -10.56
CA ALA A 74 0.88 11.17 -11.66
C ALA A 74 0.19 11.18 -13.03
N LYS A 75 -0.93 10.49 -13.16
CA LYS A 75 -1.73 10.47 -14.39
C LYS A 75 -2.32 11.85 -14.73
N ARG A 76 -2.75 12.59 -13.73
CA ARG A 76 -3.24 13.97 -13.91
C ARG A 76 -2.10 14.91 -14.33
N GLY A 77 -0.90 14.66 -13.86
CA GLY A 77 0.28 15.46 -14.17
C GLY A 77 0.21 16.89 -13.65
N GLY A 78 1.12 17.71 -14.13
CA GLY A 78 1.21 19.11 -13.73
C GLY A 78 2.03 19.34 -12.47
N LEU A 79 2.49 20.57 -12.30
CA LEU A 79 3.42 20.94 -11.22
C LEU A 79 2.78 20.78 -9.83
N SER A 80 1.53 21.18 -9.66
CA SER A 80 0.84 21.09 -8.36
C SER A 80 0.65 19.63 -7.91
N ASN A 81 0.28 18.74 -8.84
CA ASN A 81 0.13 17.32 -8.54
C ASN A 81 1.50 16.67 -8.25
N ARG A 82 2.54 17.08 -8.96
CA ARG A 82 3.90 16.60 -8.72
C ARG A 82 4.41 17.01 -7.33
N ARG A 83 4.17 18.26 -6.92
CA ARG A 83 4.51 18.74 -5.57
C ARG A 83 3.74 17.99 -4.48
N LEU A 84 2.45 17.77 -4.68
CA LEU A 84 1.62 17.03 -3.74
C LEU A 84 2.09 15.57 -3.62
N ALA A 85 2.38 14.91 -4.73
CA ALA A 85 2.92 13.55 -4.73
C ALA A 85 4.27 13.49 -4.00
N MET A 86 5.15 14.46 -4.22
CA MET A 86 6.45 14.53 -3.53
C MET A 86 6.27 14.66 -2.01
N SER A 87 5.32 15.47 -1.55
CA SER A 87 5.04 15.59 -0.11
C SER A 87 4.58 14.29 0.53
N ARG A 88 3.90 13.43 -0.23
CA ARG A 88 3.40 12.13 0.23
C ARG A 88 4.40 11.00 0.05
N LEU A 89 5.30 11.10 -0.92
CA LEU A 89 6.26 10.04 -1.26
C LEU A 89 7.64 10.27 -0.62
N GLY A 90 8.14 11.50 -0.64
CA GLY A 90 9.39 11.88 -0.01
C GLY A 90 10.67 11.29 -0.65
N ASP A 91 10.58 10.77 -1.87
CA ASP A 91 11.68 10.15 -2.59
C ASP A 91 11.72 10.65 -4.04
N ASP A 92 12.74 11.43 -4.38
CA ASP A 92 12.88 12.05 -5.70
C ASP A 92 12.99 11.03 -6.84
N ALA A 93 13.77 9.98 -6.66
CA ALA A 93 13.99 8.95 -7.69
C ALA A 93 12.70 8.21 -8.01
N GLN A 94 11.93 7.87 -6.97
CA GLN A 94 10.64 7.19 -7.15
C GLN A 94 9.57 8.13 -7.68
N LEU A 95 9.63 9.42 -7.36
CA LEU A 95 8.76 10.42 -7.95
C LEU A 95 8.95 10.51 -9.47
N VAL A 96 10.18 10.52 -9.93
CA VAL A 96 10.51 10.50 -11.37
C VAL A 96 9.92 9.24 -12.03
N LYS A 97 10.15 8.07 -11.46
CA LYS A 97 9.58 6.82 -11.96
C LYS A 97 8.05 6.87 -12.00
N LEU A 98 7.42 7.40 -10.95
CA LEU A 98 5.97 7.52 -10.84
C LEU A 98 5.39 8.35 -12.00
N PHE A 99 5.96 9.51 -12.28
CA PHE A 99 5.47 10.43 -13.32
C PHE A 99 5.90 10.05 -14.72
N ASP A 100 7.09 9.50 -14.91
CA ASP A 100 7.63 9.19 -16.24
C ASP A 100 7.27 7.79 -16.73
N VAL A 101 7.22 6.80 -15.84
CA VAL A 101 7.00 5.39 -16.19
C VAL A 101 5.59 4.94 -15.85
N LEU A 102 5.19 5.06 -14.60
CA LEU A 102 3.91 4.50 -14.14
C LEU A 102 2.71 5.27 -14.68
N ALA A 103 2.78 6.58 -14.78
CA ALA A 103 1.72 7.39 -15.37
C ALA A 103 1.41 6.99 -16.81
N ALA A 104 2.45 6.75 -17.60
CA ALA A 104 2.32 6.28 -18.98
C ALA A 104 1.77 4.85 -19.05
N ARG A 105 2.26 3.96 -18.18
CA ARG A 105 1.81 2.56 -18.11
C ARG A 105 0.32 2.46 -17.83
N TYR A 106 -0.21 3.28 -16.94
CA TYR A 106 -1.62 3.25 -16.52
C TYR A 106 -2.50 4.32 -17.15
N ALA A 107 -2.04 4.98 -18.18
CA ALA A 107 -2.79 6.06 -18.84
C ALA A 107 -4.20 5.65 -19.28
N SER A 108 -4.36 4.42 -19.77
CA SER A 108 -5.64 3.87 -20.22
C SER A 108 -6.44 3.13 -19.14
N ARG A 109 -5.87 2.93 -17.94
CA ARG A 109 -6.53 2.21 -16.85
C ARG A 109 -7.16 3.20 -15.87
N GLU A 110 -8.45 3.02 -15.58
CA GLU A 110 -9.22 3.89 -14.69
C GLU A 110 -9.28 3.36 -13.27
N GLY A 111 -8.15 3.28 -12.57
CA GLY A 111 -8.08 2.71 -11.23
C GLY A 111 -7.68 1.24 -11.23
N GLY A 112 -7.60 0.64 -10.03
CA GLY A 112 -7.18 -0.75 -9.88
C GLY A 112 -5.74 -1.00 -10.33
N TYR A 113 -4.83 -0.10 -9.99
CA TYR A 113 -3.41 -0.18 -10.39
C TYR A 113 -2.61 -1.17 -9.57
N THR A 114 -3.14 -1.60 -8.43
CA THR A 114 -2.47 -2.52 -7.52
C THR A 114 -3.36 -3.72 -7.25
N ARG A 115 -2.72 -4.83 -6.85
CA ARG A 115 -3.44 -6.00 -6.35
C ARG A 115 -2.78 -6.52 -5.08
N VAL A 116 -3.58 -7.05 -4.17
CA VAL A 116 -3.13 -7.65 -2.92
C VAL A 116 -3.43 -9.14 -2.98
N LEU A 117 -2.40 -9.96 -2.79
CA LEU A 117 -2.49 -11.42 -2.77
C LEU A 117 -2.09 -11.93 -1.39
N ARG A 118 -2.85 -12.87 -0.85
CA ARG A 118 -2.50 -13.52 0.41
C ARG A 118 -1.29 -14.43 0.22
N ALA A 119 -0.30 -14.30 1.09
CA ALA A 119 0.98 -15.03 1.01
C ALA A 119 1.19 -16.00 2.18
N GLY A 120 0.11 -16.42 2.87
CA GLY A 120 0.16 -17.34 3.98
C GLY A 120 0.42 -16.67 5.32
N VAL A 121 0.98 -17.43 6.25
CA VAL A 121 1.20 -17.01 7.65
C VAL A 121 2.69 -17.00 7.92
N ARG A 122 3.16 -15.92 8.56
CA ARG A 122 4.56 -15.78 8.93
C ARG A 122 4.91 -16.74 10.08
N ALA A 123 6.02 -17.46 9.94
CA ALA A 123 6.55 -18.28 11.01
C ALA A 123 6.95 -17.43 12.22
N GLY A 124 6.61 -17.89 13.41
CA GLY A 124 6.93 -17.22 14.67
C GLY A 124 5.74 -16.55 15.32
N ASP A 125 5.17 -15.49 14.74
CA ASP A 125 4.06 -14.73 15.31
C ASP A 125 2.68 -15.02 14.67
N ALA A 126 2.62 -15.93 13.71
CA ALA A 126 1.39 -16.33 13.01
C ALA A 126 0.63 -15.18 12.33
N VAL A 127 1.31 -14.09 11.97
CA VAL A 127 0.72 -12.96 11.27
C VAL A 127 0.44 -13.33 9.81
N GLN A 128 -0.75 -12.99 9.33
CA GLN A 128 -1.09 -13.15 7.91
C GLN A 128 -0.27 -12.20 7.06
N MET A 129 0.42 -12.76 6.07
CA MET A 129 1.24 -12.03 5.11
C MET A 129 0.50 -11.83 3.80
N ALA A 130 0.89 -10.79 3.09
CA ALA A 130 0.37 -10.48 1.77
C ALA A 130 1.46 -9.93 0.86
N VAL A 131 1.26 -10.14 -0.42
CA VAL A 131 2.02 -9.48 -1.48
C VAL A 131 1.16 -8.38 -2.04
N ILE A 132 1.67 -7.16 -2.06
CA ILE A 132 1.07 -6.06 -2.83
C ILE A 132 1.95 -5.80 -4.05
N GLU A 133 1.34 -5.74 -5.22
CA GLU A 133 2.06 -5.57 -6.48
C GLU A 133 1.34 -4.61 -7.41
N LEU A 134 2.11 -3.98 -8.29
CA LEU A 134 1.56 -3.18 -9.39
C LEU A 134 1.05 -4.13 -10.48
N VAL A 135 -0.11 -3.83 -11.04
CA VAL A 135 -0.64 -4.54 -12.21
C VAL A 135 0.27 -4.26 -13.40
N ASP A 136 0.54 -5.26 -14.23
CA ASP A 136 1.50 -5.16 -15.35
C ASP A 136 2.91 -4.73 -14.88
N ARG A 137 3.35 -5.24 -13.73
CA ARG A 137 4.64 -4.91 -13.15
C ARG A 137 5.81 -5.35 -14.01
N ASP A 138 6.90 -4.61 -13.89
CA ASP A 138 8.20 -5.00 -14.39
C ASP A 138 8.88 -5.97 -13.41
N GLU A 139 9.02 -7.23 -13.79
CA GLU A 139 9.59 -8.27 -12.93
C GLU A 139 11.06 -8.02 -12.61
N SER A 140 11.79 -7.34 -13.49
CA SER A 140 13.19 -7.00 -13.27
C SER A 140 13.42 -5.94 -12.20
N ALA A 141 12.38 -5.17 -11.83
CA ALA A 141 12.46 -4.14 -10.80
C ALA A 141 12.51 -4.73 -9.39
N ARG A 142 12.03 -5.96 -9.19
CA ARG A 142 11.97 -6.59 -7.88
C ARG A 142 13.37 -6.84 -7.33
N GLY A 143 13.59 -6.42 -6.09
CA GLY A 143 14.84 -6.68 -5.37
C GLY A 143 16.01 -5.80 -5.77
N GLN A 144 15.84 -4.84 -6.66
CA GLN A 144 16.89 -3.87 -6.96
C GLN A 144 17.22 -3.05 -5.70
N ASP A 145 18.51 -2.94 -5.40
CA ASP A 145 19.06 -2.24 -4.21
C ASP A 145 18.60 -2.79 -2.85
N SER A 146 18.11 -4.03 -2.79
CA SER A 146 17.72 -4.71 -1.53
C SER A 146 18.90 -5.37 -0.83
N GLY A 147 20.08 -4.81 -0.93
CA GLY A 147 21.35 -5.37 -0.45
C GLY A 147 22.24 -5.82 -1.60
N PRO A 148 23.38 -6.45 -1.31
CA PRO A 148 24.26 -6.94 -2.36
C PRO A 148 23.50 -7.91 -3.27
N VAL A 149 23.42 -7.57 -4.55
CA VAL A 149 22.88 -8.47 -5.56
C VAL A 149 23.81 -9.68 -5.61
N ARG A 150 23.37 -10.80 -5.06
CA ARG A 150 24.06 -12.06 -5.29
C ARG A 150 23.84 -12.45 -6.74
N SER A 151 24.89 -12.42 -7.51
CA SER A 151 24.84 -12.93 -8.87
C SER A 151 24.52 -14.44 -8.83
N GLU A 152 23.78 -14.91 -9.81
CA GLU A 152 23.45 -16.36 -9.91
C GLU A 152 24.70 -17.24 -9.84
N SER A 153 25.87 -16.73 -10.22
CA SER A 153 27.16 -17.39 -10.09
C SER A 153 27.60 -17.68 -8.65
N GLU A 154 27.07 -16.95 -7.65
CA GLU A 154 27.39 -17.21 -6.24
C GLU A 154 26.60 -18.39 -5.65
N TYR A 155 25.58 -18.88 -6.35
CA TYR A 155 24.81 -20.06 -5.94
C TYR A 155 25.40 -21.37 -6.49
N GLU A 156 26.23 -21.31 -7.53
CA GLU A 156 26.86 -22.51 -8.10
C GLU A 156 28.10 -22.95 -7.32
N ASP A 157 28.72 -22.05 -6.54
CA ASP A 157 29.94 -22.34 -5.75
C ASP A 157 29.64 -22.68 -4.27
N ALA A 158 28.40 -22.83 -3.92
CA ALA A 158 27.95 -23.28 -2.60
C ALA A 158 27.38 -24.70 -2.70
#